data_d6e36a123ed354de5f740340fcd9d036
#
_entry.id   d6e36a123ed354de5f740340fcd9d036
#
_cell.length_a   1.000
_cell.length_b   1.000
_cell.length_c   1.000
_cell.angle_alpha   90.00
_cell.angle_beta   90.00
_cell.angle_gamma   90.00
#
_symmetry.space_group_name_H-M   'P 1'
#
loop_
_entity.id
_entity.type
_entity.pdbx_description
1 polymer ?
#
loop_
_entity_poly.entity_id
_entity_poly.type
_entity_poly.pdbx_seq_one_letter_code
_entity_poly.pdbx_strand_id
1 'polypeptide(L)'
;GGRTTDLEFEDKPGRNGLTYLPVALQQAAPLDLVILALGTNDPFALAGRKPQDTANAMRTLISTVRDLPLATGSSVPNTKPPKVMIVSPPNCLPLSSVKGEGHPELNDLTLWLPELSKLYGDLAAEQDTYFADASSFCEPDPIDGLHLNSENTRKLGLGIAQTLVLNGFASSN
;
A
#
# COMPACT_ATOMS: atom_id res chain seq x y z
N GLY A 1 0.07 12.36 -0.63
CA GLY A 1 0.85 11.43 -1.43
C GLY A 1 2.30 11.34 -1.03
N GLY A 2 3.00 10.39 -1.61
CA GLY A 2 4.43 10.24 -1.42
C GLY A 2 4.85 9.62 -0.08
N ARG A 3 3.99 8.83 0.59
CA ARG A 3 4.33 8.14 1.83
C ARG A 3 5.04 6.82 1.57
N THR A 4 6.05 6.52 2.37
CA THR A 4 6.81 5.25 2.36
C THR A 4 6.22 4.24 3.33
N THR A 5 6.78 3.03 3.39
CA THR A 5 6.44 2.06 4.44
C THR A 5 7.04 2.47 5.79
N ASP A 6 8.36 2.54 5.92
CA ASP A 6 9.07 2.79 7.18
C ASP A 6 10.25 3.77 7.05
N LEU A 7 10.37 4.44 5.90
CA LEU A 7 11.45 5.38 5.61
C LEU A 7 10.99 6.82 5.73
N GLU A 8 11.91 7.71 6.04
CA GLU A 8 11.70 9.15 5.95
C GLU A 8 12.45 9.70 4.72
N PHE A 9 11.88 10.67 4.05
CA PHE A 9 12.60 11.42 3.03
C PHE A 9 13.44 12.50 3.73
N GLU A 10 14.68 12.68 3.28
CA GLU A 10 15.56 13.70 3.83
C GLU A 10 15.00 15.12 3.65
N ASP A 11 14.39 15.38 2.49
CA ASP A 11 13.84 16.69 2.10
C ASP A 11 12.32 16.83 2.37
N LYS A 12 11.63 15.76 2.77
CA LYS A 12 10.16 15.74 2.93
C LYS A 12 9.77 15.01 4.22
N PRO A 13 9.96 15.64 5.40
CA PRO A 13 9.67 15.01 6.68
C PRO A 13 8.19 14.65 6.85
N GLY A 14 7.89 13.66 7.67
CA GLY A 14 6.55 13.18 7.95
C GLY A 14 5.98 12.23 6.89
N ARG A 15 6.84 11.60 6.09
CA ARG A 15 6.42 10.62 5.06
C ARG A 15 6.51 9.17 5.51
N ASN A 16 7.11 8.90 6.65
CA ASN A 16 7.20 7.55 7.20
C ASN A 16 5.82 7.01 7.60
N GLY A 17 5.39 5.94 6.90
CA GLY A 17 4.10 5.30 7.12
C GLY A 17 3.99 4.67 8.49
N LEU A 18 5.05 3.97 8.93
CA LEU A 18 5.08 3.29 10.22
C LEU A 18 4.98 4.27 11.40
N THR A 19 5.65 5.41 11.30
CA THR A 19 5.56 6.46 12.33
C THR A 19 4.17 7.09 12.39
N TYR A 20 3.52 7.26 11.24
CA TYR A 20 2.20 7.90 11.16
C TYR A 20 1.04 6.95 11.49
N LEU A 21 1.19 5.66 11.22
CA LEU A 21 0.10 4.67 11.31
C LEU A 21 -0.61 4.64 12.67
N PRO A 22 0.08 4.65 13.84
CA PRO A 22 -0.60 4.64 15.13
C PRO A 22 -1.55 5.83 15.32
N VAL A 23 -1.14 7.02 14.89
CA VAL A 23 -1.98 8.23 14.98
C VAL A 23 -3.20 8.10 14.07
N ALA A 24 -3.01 7.65 12.84
CA ALA A 24 -4.11 7.47 11.89
C ALA A 24 -5.14 6.44 12.38
N LEU A 25 -4.69 5.33 12.96
CA LEU A 25 -5.55 4.29 13.52
C LEU A 25 -6.38 4.82 14.69
N GLN A 26 -5.75 5.54 15.61
CA GLN A 26 -6.45 6.12 16.77
C GLN A 26 -7.49 7.18 16.37
N GLN A 27 -7.17 8.00 15.37
CA GLN A 27 -8.10 9.04 14.88
C GLN A 27 -9.30 8.46 14.14
N ALA A 28 -9.14 7.33 13.47
CA ALA A 28 -10.17 6.71 12.64
C ALA A 28 -10.99 5.63 13.38
N ALA A 29 -10.57 5.21 14.56
CA ALA A 29 -11.27 4.17 15.34
C ALA A 29 -12.71 4.57 15.70
N PRO A 30 -13.67 3.60 15.76
CA PRO A 30 -13.48 2.15 15.54
C PRO A 30 -13.31 1.78 14.06
N LEU A 31 -12.56 0.70 13.78
CA LEU A 31 -12.23 0.27 12.43
C LEU A 31 -12.57 -1.21 12.20
N ASP A 32 -13.21 -1.52 11.09
CA ASP A 32 -13.44 -2.91 10.64
C ASP A 32 -12.35 -3.38 9.70
N LEU A 33 -11.77 -2.46 8.92
CA LEU A 33 -10.74 -2.74 7.91
C LEU A 33 -9.70 -1.64 7.87
N VAL A 34 -8.44 -2.03 7.71
CA VAL A 34 -7.33 -1.14 7.36
C VAL A 34 -6.74 -1.58 6.04
N ILE A 35 -6.65 -0.66 5.08
CA ILE A 35 -6.03 -0.90 3.78
C ILE A 35 -4.63 -0.25 3.78
N LEU A 36 -3.60 -1.08 3.62
CA LEU A 36 -2.21 -0.67 3.53
C LEU A 36 -1.79 -0.66 2.04
N ALA A 37 -1.74 0.53 1.44
CA ALA A 37 -1.37 0.74 0.03
C ALA A 37 -0.10 1.59 -0.03
N LEU A 38 1.03 0.98 0.30
CA LEU A 38 2.35 1.61 0.41
C LEU A 38 3.41 0.79 -0.33
N GLY A 39 4.58 1.39 -0.59
CA GLY A 39 5.74 0.73 -1.16
C GLY A 39 6.30 1.42 -2.40
N THR A 40 5.48 2.08 -3.21
CA THR A 40 5.93 2.78 -4.44
C THR A 40 7.05 3.78 -4.17
N ASN A 41 7.01 4.45 -3.02
CA ASN A 41 7.93 5.55 -2.70
C ASN A 41 9.22 5.10 -2.00
N ASP A 42 9.31 3.86 -1.57
CA ASP A 42 10.46 3.36 -0.79
C ASP A 42 11.77 3.44 -1.58
N PRO A 43 11.86 3.01 -2.85
CA PRO A 43 13.09 3.11 -3.63
C PRO A 43 13.52 4.56 -3.94
N PHE A 44 12.57 5.51 -3.93
CA PHE A 44 12.87 6.93 -4.08
C PHE A 44 13.37 7.57 -2.77
N ALA A 45 12.96 7.03 -1.62
CA ALA A 45 13.39 7.52 -0.31
C ALA A 45 14.77 6.98 0.09
N LEU A 46 15.13 5.79 -0.40
CA LEU A 46 16.42 5.15 -0.11
C LEU A 46 16.92 4.41 -1.37
N ALA A 47 17.94 4.95 -1.99
CA ALA A 47 18.62 4.31 -3.12
C ALA A 47 19.12 2.90 -2.73
N GLY A 48 18.84 1.92 -3.57
CA GLY A 48 19.20 0.52 -3.30
C GLY A 48 18.26 -0.23 -2.35
N ARG A 49 17.14 0.38 -1.92
CA ARG A 49 16.08 -0.33 -1.18
C ARG A 49 15.61 -1.54 -1.97
N LYS A 50 15.64 -2.70 -1.37
CA LYS A 50 15.19 -3.95 -2.00
C LYS A 50 13.69 -4.17 -1.76
N PRO A 51 12.98 -4.85 -2.69
CA PRO A 51 11.57 -5.22 -2.48
C PRO A 51 11.36 -6.00 -1.18
N GLN A 52 12.29 -6.87 -0.81
CA GLN A 52 12.21 -7.64 0.43
C GLN A 52 12.24 -6.75 1.68
N ASP A 53 13.02 -5.67 1.69
CA ASP A 53 13.09 -4.75 2.83
C ASP A 53 11.75 -4.03 3.01
N THR A 54 11.11 -3.64 1.90
CA THR A 54 9.78 -3.02 1.89
C THR A 54 8.69 -4.02 2.32
N ALA A 55 8.80 -5.29 1.91
CA ALA A 55 7.88 -6.33 2.39
C ALA A 55 8.04 -6.61 3.90
N ASN A 56 9.26 -6.56 4.42
CA ASN A 56 9.51 -6.68 5.86
C ASN A 56 8.91 -5.49 6.64
N ALA A 57 9.01 -4.28 6.09
CA ALA A 57 8.37 -3.10 6.67
C ALA A 57 6.83 -3.21 6.63
N MET A 58 6.25 -3.75 5.55
CA MET A 58 4.81 -4.03 5.47
C MET A 58 4.37 -5.03 6.55
N ARG A 59 5.16 -6.06 6.84
CA ARG A 59 4.91 -6.98 7.97
C ARG A 59 4.81 -6.23 9.29
N THR A 60 5.71 -5.28 9.54
CA THR A 60 5.70 -4.45 10.75
C THR A 60 4.45 -3.57 10.82
N LEU A 61 4.02 -3.00 9.67
CA LEU A 61 2.76 -2.24 9.60
C LEU A 61 1.55 -3.12 9.96
N ILE A 62 1.48 -4.36 9.45
CA ILE A 62 0.40 -5.31 9.81
C ILE A 62 0.39 -5.61 11.30
N SER A 63 1.55 -5.89 11.89
CA SER A 63 1.67 -6.12 13.34
C SER A 63 1.21 -4.88 14.12
N THR A 64 1.61 -3.68 13.70
CA THR A 64 1.17 -2.43 14.34
C THR A 64 -0.36 -2.27 14.30
N VAL A 65 -1.03 -2.61 13.19
CA VAL A 65 -2.50 -2.59 13.12
C VAL A 65 -3.14 -3.54 14.11
N ARG A 66 -2.56 -4.73 14.29
CA ARG A 66 -3.12 -5.78 15.14
C ARG A 66 -2.87 -5.56 16.62
N ASP A 67 -1.71 -5.03 16.98
CA ASP A 67 -1.24 -4.93 18.34
C ASP A 67 -1.61 -3.61 19.01
N LEU A 68 -1.95 -2.57 18.22
CA LEU A 68 -2.28 -1.27 18.77
C LEU A 68 -3.66 -1.29 19.45
N PRO A 69 -3.75 -0.97 20.74
CA PRO A 69 -5.04 -0.81 21.42
C PRO A 69 -5.80 0.39 20.85
N LEU A 70 -6.87 0.14 20.10
CA LEU A 70 -7.69 1.20 19.48
C LEU A 70 -8.82 1.70 20.40
N ALA A 71 -8.70 1.49 21.71
CA ALA A 71 -9.78 1.76 22.67
C ALA A 71 -9.77 3.16 23.29
N THR A 72 -8.83 4.02 22.95
CA THR A 72 -8.64 5.27 23.68
C THR A 72 -9.47 6.40 23.09
N GLY A 73 -10.45 6.88 23.86
CA GLY A 73 -11.23 8.07 23.56
C GLY A 73 -12.53 7.84 22.78
N SER A 74 -12.84 6.61 22.37
CA SER A 74 -14.12 6.26 21.77
C SER A 74 -15.07 5.67 22.80
N SER A 75 -16.34 6.03 22.72
CA SER A 75 -17.41 5.40 23.52
C SER A 75 -17.64 3.94 23.15
N VAL A 76 -17.09 3.48 22.02
CA VAL A 76 -17.14 2.10 21.51
C VAL A 76 -15.73 1.62 21.26
N PRO A 77 -15.13 0.85 22.18
CA PRO A 77 -13.82 0.28 21.95
C PRO A 77 -13.85 -0.75 20.81
N ASN A 78 -12.80 -0.79 20.01
CA ASN A 78 -12.57 -1.93 19.12
C ASN A 78 -12.34 -3.18 19.98
N THR A 79 -13.31 -4.05 20.04
CA THR A 79 -13.21 -5.31 20.78
C THR A 79 -12.40 -6.38 20.04
N LYS A 80 -12.14 -6.16 18.74
CA LYS A 80 -11.33 -7.01 17.87
C LYS A 80 -10.42 -6.14 17.01
N PRO A 81 -9.20 -6.60 16.70
CA PRO A 81 -8.36 -5.93 15.70
C PRO A 81 -9.09 -5.84 14.36
N PRO A 82 -8.94 -4.73 13.63
CA PRO A 82 -9.49 -4.62 12.29
C PRO A 82 -8.88 -5.66 11.34
N LYS A 83 -9.62 -6.06 10.33
CA LYS A 83 -9.06 -6.82 9.22
C LYS A 83 -8.03 -5.95 8.49
N VAL A 84 -7.07 -6.60 7.87
CA VAL A 84 -6.03 -5.90 7.09
C VAL A 84 -6.12 -6.31 5.63
N MET A 85 -5.94 -5.37 4.73
CA MET A 85 -5.75 -5.60 3.31
C MET A 85 -4.44 -4.96 2.85
N ILE A 86 -3.61 -5.74 2.18
CA ILE A 86 -2.44 -5.22 1.48
C ILE A 86 -2.84 -4.94 0.03
N VAL A 87 -2.52 -3.76 -0.46
CA VAL A 87 -2.65 -3.40 -1.87
C VAL A 87 -1.24 -3.16 -2.41
N SER A 88 -0.79 -3.99 -3.36
CA SER A 88 0.49 -3.75 -4.01
C SER A 88 0.43 -2.50 -4.88
N PRO A 89 1.54 -1.79 -5.08
CA PRO A 89 1.60 -0.74 -6.09
C PRO A 89 1.26 -1.29 -7.48
N PRO A 90 0.65 -0.49 -8.38
CA PRO A 90 0.58 -0.85 -9.78
C PRO A 90 1.99 -0.90 -10.39
N ASN A 91 2.16 -1.63 -11.48
CA ASN A 91 3.39 -1.60 -12.26
C ASN A 91 3.63 -0.19 -12.83
N CYS A 92 4.87 0.12 -13.19
CA CYS A 92 5.21 1.34 -13.90
C CYS A 92 5.49 1.01 -15.39
N LEU A 93 5.52 2.06 -16.22
CA LEU A 93 6.00 1.95 -17.59
C LEU A 93 7.52 2.13 -17.64
N PRO A 94 8.21 1.45 -18.60
CA PRO A 94 9.62 1.74 -18.85
C PRO A 94 9.76 3.18 -19.36
N LEU A 95 10.87 3.82 -19.03
CA LEU A 95 11.12 5.23 -19.37
C LEU A 95 10.95 5.51 -20.87
N SER A 96 11.29 4.53 -21.74
CA SER A 96 11.13 4.63 -23.20
C SER A 96 9.68 4.75 -23.68
N SER A 97 8.71 4.41 -22.83
CA SER A 97 7.27 4.46 -23.15
C SER A 97 6.57 5.68 -22.54
N VAL A 98 7.28 6.50 -21.79
CA VAL A 98 6.75 7.72 -21.16
C VAL A 98 6.64 8.83 -22.18
N LYS A 99 5.51 9.56 -22.19
CA LYS A 99 5.22 10.62 -23.15
C LYS A 99 5.65 12.01 -22.67
N GLY A 100 5.77 12.18 -21.36
CA GLY A 100 6.21 13.43 -20.70
C GLY A 100 7.58 13.27 -20.06
N GLU A 101 7.80 13.95 -18.94
CA GLU A 101 9.00 13.80 -18.13
C GLU A 101 8.84 12.58 -17.23
N GLY A 102 9.52 11.48 -17.57
CA GLY A 102 9.57 10.28 -16.76
C GLY A 102 10.68 10.36 -15.71
N HIS A 103 10.52 9.60 -14.64
CA HIS A 103 11.53 9.49 -13.60
C HIS A 103 12.67 8.55 -14.03
N PRO A 104 13.96 8.89 -13.80
CA PRO A 104 15.08 8.04 -14.22
C PRO A 104 15.04 6.61 -13.69
N GLU A 105 14.47 6.40 -12.49
CA GLU A 105 14.36 5.11 -11.83
C GLU A 105 13.30 4.18 -12.43
N LEU A 106 12.47 4.64 -13.38
CA LEU A 106 11.37 3.83 -13.94
C LEU A 106 11.88 2.49 -14.51
N ASN A 107 13.04 2.47 -15.15
CA ASN A 107 13.57 1.23 -15.72
C ASN A 107 13.85 0.18 -14.64
N ASP A 108 14.39 0.57 -13.50
CA ASP A 108 14.64 -0.34 -12.38
C ASP A 108 13.33 -0.76 -11.71
N LEU A 109 12.37 0.16 -11.62
CA LEU A 109 11.05 -0.10 -11.05
C LEU A 109 10.23 -1.10 -11.86
N THR A 110 10.47 -1.25 -13.17
CA THR A 110 9.78 -2.27 -13.99
C THR A 110 10.03 -3.70 -13.52
N LEU A 111 11.12 -3.96 -12.82
CA LEU A 111 11.45 -5.24 -12.19
C LEU A 111 11.12 -5.24 -10.69
N TRP A 112 11.36 -4.11 -10.04
CA TRP A 112 11.20 -3.95 -8.60
C TRP A 112 9.74 -4.05 -8.13
N LEU A 113 8.79 -3.40 -8.85
CA LEU A 113 7.38 -3.39 -8.47
C LEU A 113 6.71 -4.76 -8.62
N PRO A 114 6.91 -5.53 -9.71
CA PRO A 114 6.38 -6.89 -9.81
C PRO A 114 6.94 -7.84 -8.74
N GLU A 115 8.23 -7.71 -8.39
CA GLU A 115 8.82 -8.48 -7.30
C GLU A 115 8.17 -8.12 -5.96
N LEU A 116 7.96 -6.83 -5.68
CA LEU A 116 7.26 -6.40 -4.47
C LEU A 116 5.84 -6.93 -4.42
N SER A 117 5.10 -6.89 -5.54
CA SER A 117 3.72 -7.41 -5.60
C SER A 117 3.68 -8.89 -5.23
N LYS A 118 4.62 -9.70 -5.76
CA LYS A 118 4.74 -11.10 -5.40
C LYS A 118 5.00 -11.29 -3.90
N LEU A 119 5.97 -10.55 -3.35
CA LEU A 119 6.31 -10.62 -1.92
C LEU A 119 5.14 -10.20 -1.02
N TYR A 120 4.34 -9.24 -1.45
CA TYR A 120 3.13 -8.82 -0.73
C TYR A 120 2.03 -9.89 -0.78
N GLY A 121 1.88 -10.59 -1.91
CA GLY A 121 0.97 -11.73 -2.01
C GLY A 121 1.37 -12.88 -1.08
N ASP A 122 2.67 -13.24 -1.06
CA ASP A 122 3.23 -14.26 -0.18
C ASP A 122 3.05 -13.85 1.31
N LEU A 123 3.31 -12.58 1.64
CA LEU A 123 3.11 -12.02 2.98
C LEU A 123 1.64 -12.03 3.39
N ALA A 124 0.73 -11.71 2.49
CA ALA A 124 -0.69 -11.71 2.76
C ALA A 124 -1.20 -13.12 3.12
N ALA A 125 -0.76 -14.13 2.37
CA ALA A 125 -1.07 -15.52 2.66
C ALA A 125 -0.49 -15.96 4.00
N GLU A 126 0.75 -15.60 4.32
CA GLU A 126 1.39 -15.92 5.60
C GLU A 126 0.67 -15.25 6.77
N GLN A 127 0.25 -14.00 6.60
CA GLN A 127 -0.34 -13.17 7.65
C GLN A 127 -1.87 -13.26 7.72
N ASP A 128 -2.52 -14.10 6.93
CA ASP A 128 -4.00 -14.17 6.84
C ASP A 128 -4.63 -12.77 6.69
N THR A 129 -4.18 -12.04 5.67
CA THR A 129 -4.72 -10.74 5.29
C THR A 129 -5.30 -10.79 3.88
N TYR A 130 -6.18 -9.85 3.56
CA TYR A 130 -6.62 -9.67 2.18
C TYR A 130 -5.48 -9.12 1.32
N PHE A 131 -5.48 -9.47 0.04
CA PHE A 131 -4.50 -8.98 -0.92
C PHE A 131 -5.17 -8.53 -2.22
N ALA A 132 -4.75 -7.40 -2.73
CA ALA A 132 -5.12 -6.91 -4.04
C ALA A 132 -3.86 -6.50 -4.82
N ASP A 133 -3.61 -7.15 -5.94
CA ASP A 133 -2.59 -6.73 -6.89
C ASP A 133 -3.14 -5.60 -7.76
N ALA A 134 -2.67 -4.37 -7.54
CA ALA A 134 -3.14 -3.20 -8.28
C ALA A 134 -2.90 -3.33 -9.79
N SER A 135 -1.84 -4.02 -10.21
CA SER A 135 -1.53 -4.25 -11.62
C SER A 135 -2.60 -5.05 -12.36
N SER A 136 -3.42 -5.82 -11.63
CA SER A 136 -4.53 -6.58 -12.20
C SER A 136 -5.73 -5.70 -12.55
N PHE A 137 -5.78 -4.46 -12.07
CA PHE A 137 -6.95 -3.58 -12.20
C PHE A 137 -6.66 -2.30 -12.99
N CYS A 138 -5.44 -1.79 -12.91
CA CYS A 138 -5.10 -0.48 -13.46
C CYS A 138 -3.67 -0.41 -13.99
N GLU A 139 -3.46 0.57 -14.84
CA GLU A 139 -2.16 0.90 -15.45
C GLU A 139 -1.79 2.35 -15.12
N PRO A 140 -0.48 2.68 -15.05
CA PRO A 140 -0.05 4.06 -14.85
C PRO A 140 -0.39 4.94 -16.06
N ASP A 141 -0.51 6.24 -15.81
CA ASP A 141 -0.66 7.22 -16.89
C ASP A 141 0.61 7.28 -17.74
N PRO A 142 0.52 7.18 -19.06
CA PRO A 142 1.69 7.26 -19.93
C PRO A 142 2.39 8.64 -19.92
N ILE A 143 1.82 9.66 -19.29
CA ILE A 143 2.46 10.99 -19.20
C ILE A 143 3.73 10.89 -18.36
N ASP A 144 3.70 10.20 -17.20
CA ASP A 144 4.86 10.02 -16.33
C ASP A 144 5.24 8.56 -16.09
N GLY A 145 4.39 7.63 -16.49
CA GLY A 145 4.65 6.19 -16.38
C GLY A 145 4.56 5.61 -14.97
N LEU A 146 4.12 6.39 -13.97
CA LEU A 146 4.09 5.98 -12.56
C LEU A 146 2.74 6.26 -11.88
N HIS A 147 2.23 7.48 -11.99
CA HIS A 147 0.99 7.86 -11.33
C HIS A 147 -0.26 7.39 -12.10
N LEU A 148 -1.35 7.21 -11.38
CA LEU A 148 -2.65 6.87 -11.98
C LEU A 148 -3.40 8.14 -12.38
N ASN A 149 -4.01 8.13 -13.56
CA ASN A 149 -5.04 9.12 -13.91
C ASN A 149 -6.36 8.78 -13.21
N SER A 150 -7.36 9.65 -13.37
CA SER A 150 -8.67 9.50 -12.72
C SER A 150 -9.38 8.20 -13.09
N GLU A 151 -9.28 7.75 -14.35
CA GLU A 151 -9.88 6.50 -14.81
C GLU A 151 -9.24 5.28 -14.12
N ASN A 152 -7.91 5.21 -14.13
CA ASN A 152 -7.18 4.11 -13.51
C ASN A 152 -7.27 4.13 -11.98
N THR A 153 -7.36 5.29 -11.34
CA THR A 153 -7.68 5.41 -9.92
C THR A 153 -9.06 4.81 -9.62
N ARG A 154 -10.06 5.06 -10.46
CA ARG A 154 -11.40 4.46 -10.32
C ARG A 154 -11.37 2.93 -10.52
N LYS A 155 -10.63 2.44 -11.53
CA LYS A 155 -10.47 1.00 -11.77
C LYS A 155 -9.85 0.31 -10.56
N LEU A 156 -8.79 0.89 -9.98
CA LEU A 156 -8.17 0.38 -8.76
C LEU A 156 -9.17 0.31 -7.60
N GLY A 157 -9.94 1.38 -7.36
CA GLY A 157 -10.96 1.39 -6.31
C GLY A 157 -12.03 0.30 -6.48
N LEU A 158 -12.49 0.07 -7.71
CA LEU A 158 -13.42 -1.01 -8.02
C LEU A 158 -12.79 -2.39 -7.83
N GLY A 159 -11.53 -2.59 -8.23
CA GLY A 159 -10.80 -3.83 -8.03
C GLY A 159 -10.62 -4.17 -6.55
N ILE A 160 -10.28 -3.19 -5.72
CA ILE A 160 -10.19 -3.34 -4.26
C ILE A 160 -11.56 -3.76 -3.69
N ALA A 161 -12.64 -3.06 -4.05
CA ALA A 161 -13.98 -3.38 -3.58
C ALA A 161 -14.39 -4.80 -4.00
N GLN A 162 -14.16 -5.18 -5.26
CA GLN A 162 -14.45 -6.52 -5.76
C GLN A 162 -13.66 -7.59 -5.00
N THR A 163 -12.38 -7.35 -4.73
CA THR A 163 -11.55 -8.28 -3.95
C THR A 163 -12.12 -8.50 -2.56
N LEU A 164 -12.57 -7.45 -1.88
CA LEU A 164 -13.20 -7.54 -0.57
C LEU A 164 -14.49 -8.34 -0.59
N VAL A 165 -15.35 -8.11 -1.59
CA VAL A 165 -16.61 -8.87 -1.77
C VAL A 165 -16.34 -10.35 -2.01
N LEU A 166 -15.40 -10.67 -2.92
CA LEU A 166 -15.05 -12.07 -3.25
C LEU A 166 -14.46 -12.82 -2.05
N ASN A 167 -13.81 -12.12 -1.13
CA ASN A 167 -13.27 -12.69 0.12
C ASN A 167 -14.24 -12.59 1.31
N GLY A 168 -15.49 -12.26 1.08
CA GLY A 168 -16.55 -12.31 2.10
C GLY A 168 -16.55 -11.17 3.10
N PHE A 169 -15.76 -10.11 2.90
CA PHE A 169 -15.73 -8.98 3.83
C PHE A 169 -17.08 -8.24 3.91
N ALA A 170 -17.79 -8.13 2.78
CA ALA A 170 -19.08 -7.42 2.69
C ALA A 170 -20.32 -8.29 3.00
N SER A 171 -20.14 -9.56 3.41
CA SER A 171 -21.26 -10.50 3.62
C SER A 171 -21.75 -10.55 5.07
N SER A 172 -21.30 -9.65 5.93
CA SER A 172 -21.67 -9.60 7.37
C SER A 172 -22.69 -8.50 7.62
N ASN A 173 -23.87 -8.60 7.02
CA ASN A 173 -25.07 -7.86 7.40
C ASN A 173 -26.09 -8.81 7.95
#